data_2b00b2ca1a7c9808ab4d09e2920df7b0
#
_entry.id   2b00b2ca1a7c9808ab4d09e2920df7b0
#
_cell.length_a   1.000
_cell.length_b   1.000
_cell.length_c   1.000
_cell.angle_alpha   90.00
_cell.angle_beta   90.00
_cell.angle_gamma   90.00
#
_symmetry.space_group_name_H-M   'P 1'
#
loop_
_entity.id
_entity.type
_entity.pdbx_description
1 polymer ?
#
loop_
_entity_poly.entity_id
_entity_poly.type
_entity_poly.pdbx_seq_one_letter_code
_entity_poly.pdbx_strand_id
1 'polypeptide(L)'
;MTKSTLTQRIEQIILTNLIHNEDFTRKVIPFIKTEYFQDGVEKVVFETIWNYVENYKANPTIETLVIDVQKVVQNEEQHKACLEYIEKISPGNSDQEWLIKETEEWCKERAVYNAILNGIHIIDGKDKKRTPEVLPSILSEALAVSFDTNIGHDYTEQSEDRFEFYHAKEDKIPFDLDFFNKITKGGLPNKTLNVALAGTGVGKSLFMVHVASNCLMQGKNVLYVSLEMAEERIAERIDANLMNVTMDDLRDLPRHMYENKFERIQKKTQGKLIIKEYPTASAHCGHFRSLLNELKLKKDFSPDILFIDYINICASSRFKSGIVNSYTYIKDIAEEMRGLAVEFGIPIVSATQTTRQGFVSTDIGLEDTSESFGLPATADLMFALISTDELQELNQMVVKQLKNRYADPTANKRFIIGVDRSKMKLYDVAQAGQDDLVDTGQEENSIEDRFADFKV
;
A
#
# COMPACT_ATOMS: atom_id res chain seq x y z
N MET A 1 -0.10 20.94 30.39
CA MET A 1 -1.39 20.26 30.52
C MET A 1 -1.12 18.77 30.64
N THR A 2 -1.70 18.09 31.62
CA THR A 2 -1.55 16.64 31.77
C THR A 2 -2.39 15.90 30.74
N LYS A 3 -1.99 14.68 30.33
CA LYS A 3 -2.72 13.84 29.34
C LYS A 3 -4.21 13.65 29.74
N SER A 4 -4.49 13.56 31.03
CA SER A 4 -5.85 13.47 31.59
C SER A 4 -6.73 14.71 31.27
N THR A 5 -6.18 15.91 31.32
CA THR A 5 -6.93 17.17 31.05
C THR A 5 -7.26 17.34 29.55
N LEU A 6 -6.44 16.78 28.67
CA LEU A 6 -6.68 16.78 27.23
C LEU A 6 -7.77 15.77 26.85
N THR A 7 -7.77 14.61 27.48
CA THR A 7 -8.80 13.57 27.26
C THR A 7 -10.20 14.06 27.67
N GLN A 8 -10.35 14.67 28.83
CA GLN A 8 -11.63 15.27 29.26
C GLN A 8 -12.14 16.36 28.31
N ARG A 9 -11.22 17.11 27.67
CA ARG A 9 -11.60 18.14 26.71
C ARG A 9 -12.13 17.56 25.40
N ILE A 10 -11.53 16.45 24.90
CA ILE A 10 -12.01 15.82 23.67
C ILE A 10 -13.35 15.11 23.88
N GLU A 11 -13.58 14.44 25.00
CA GLU A 11 -14.87 13.84 25.37
C GLU A 11 -15.98 14.86 25.36
N GLN A 12 -15.75 16.04 25.97
CA GLN A 12 -16.70 17.14 25.95
C GLN A 12 -17.01 17.68 24.55
N ILE A 13 -15.98 17.82 23.70
CA ILE A 13 -16.15 18.29 22.31
C ILE A 13 -16.96 17.25 21.51
N ILE A 14 -16.69 15.97 21.69
CA ILE A 14 -17.44 14.88 21.05
C ILE A 14 -18.92 14.95 21.45
N LEU A 15 -19.23 14.97 22.75
CA LEU A 15 -20.61 15.02 23.24
C LEU A 15 -21.34 16.27 22.76
N THR A 16 -20.68 17.43 22.76
CA THR A 16 -21.24 18.68 22.23
C THR A 16 -21.65 18.53 20.76
N ASN A 17 -20.79 17.92 19.95
CA ASN A 17 -21.08 17.77 18.52
C ASN A 17 -22.08 16.64 18.23
N LEU A 18 -22.17 15.61 19.05
CA LEU A 18 -23.23 14.60 18.96
C LEU A 18 -24.63 15.18 19.20
N ILE A 19 -24.73 16.31 19.87
CA ILE A 19 -26.03 17.03 20.09
C ILE A 19 -26.31 18.01 18.95
N HIS A 20 -25.30 18.78 18.53
CA HIS A 20 -25.51 19.95 17.66
C HIS A 20 -25.17 19.72 16.18
N ASN A 21 -24.47 18.60 15.81
CA ASN A 21 -24.02 18.34 14.45
C ASN A 21 -24.51 16.97 13.96
N GLU A 22 -25.56 16.95 13.17
CA GLU A 22 -26.18 15.72 12.68
C GLU A 22 -25.26 14.93 11.74
N ASP A 23 -24.52 15.61 10.85
CA ASP A 23 -23.57 14.95 9.93
C ASP A 23 -22.41 14.29 10.68
N PHE A 24 -21.92 14.93 11.73
CA PHE A 24 -20.92 14.35 12.61
C PHE A 24 -21.49 13.11 13.33
N THR A 25 -22.69 13.24 13.91
CA THR A 25 -23.33 12.13 14.64
C THR A 25 -23.51 10.90 13.75
N ARG A 26 -24.04 11.07 12.55
CA ARG A 26 -24.23 9.96 11.60
C ARG A 26 -22.92 9.24 11.27
N LYS A 27 -21.81 9.97 11.18
CA LYS A 27 -20.50 9.40 10.82
C LYS A 27 -19.81 8.69 11.98
N VAL A 28 -19.95 9.18 13.21
CA VAL A 28 -19.11 8.71 14.32
C VAL A 28 -19.84 7.82 15.33
N ILE A 29 -21.15 7.97 15.51
CA ILE A 29 -21.93 7.27 16.55
C ILE A 29 -21.83 5.74 16.46
N PRO A 30 -21.75 5.09 15.26
CA PRO A 30 -21.63 3.65 15.16
C PRO A 30 -20.32 3.10 15.75
N PHE A 31 -19.30 3.93 15.90
CA PHE A 31 -17.95 3.53 16.31
C PHE A 31 -17.63 3.88 17.76
N ILE A 32 -18.41 4.79 18.37
CA ILE A 32 -18.22 5.20 19.76
C ILE A 32 -18.97 4.22 20.68
N LYS A 33 -18.25 3.72 21.71
CA LYS A 33 -18.82 2.84 22.73
C LYS A 33 -18.89 3.55 24.07
N THR A 34 -19.92 3.25 24.84
CA THR A 34 -20.12 3.77 26.21
C THR A 34 -18.91 3.56 27.12
N GLU A 35 -18.21 2.44 26.93
CA GLU A 35 -17.01 2.07 27.70
C GLU A 35 -15.75 2.91 27.38
N TYR A 36 -15.79 3.77 26.35
CA TYR A 36 -14.69 4.67 26.02
C TYR A 36 -14.64 5.89 26.94
N PHE A 37 -15.78 6.30 27.50
CA PHE A 37 -15.86 7.41 28.46
C PHE A 37 -15.38 6.99 29.85
N GLN A 38 -14.58 7.86 30.47
CA GLN A 38 -14.00 7.57 31.80
C GLN A 38 -14.89 8.04 32.94
N ASP A 39 -15.53 9.19 32.80
CA ASP A 39 -16.35 9.78 33.82
C ASP A 39 -17.77 9.21 33.80
N GLY A 40 -18.35 9.02 35.00
CA GLY A 40 -19.71 8.54 35.16
C GLY A 40 -20.76 9.49 34.58
N VAL A 41 -20.51 10.80 34.55
CA VAL A 41 -21.42 11.81 33.99
C VAL A 41 -21.41 11.75 32.48
N GLU A 42 -20.24 11.81 31.87
CA GLU A 42 -20.07 11.79 30.39
C GLU A 42 -20.57 10.48 29.79
N LYS A 43 -20.34 9.37 30.51
CA LYS A 43 -20.84 8.05 30.15
C LYS A 43 -22.37 8.01 30.09
N VAL A 44 -23.06 8.54 31.10
CA VAL A 44 -24.54 8.60 31.16
C VAL A 44 -25.10 9.51 30.07
N VAL A 45 -24.48 10.66 29.86
CA VAL A 45 -24.92 11.60 28.83
C VAL A 45 -24.75 10.95 27.44
N PHE A 46 -23.62 10.28 27.16
CA PHE A 46 -23.42 9.58 25.89
C PHE A 46 -24.47 8.46 25.71
N GLU A 47 -24.69 7.63 26.72
CA GLU A 47 -25.65 6.53 26.65
C GLU A 47 -27.08 7.03 26.37
N THR A 48 -27.44 8.18 26.95
CA THR A 48 -28.72 8.82 26.68
C THR A 48 -28.81 9.34 25.23
N ILE A 49 -27.75 9.98 24.72
CA ILE A 49 -27.67 10.42 23.32
C ILE A 49 -27.75 9.21 22.38
N TRP A 50 -26.98 8.17 22.63
CA TRP A 50 -26.95 6.97 21.82
C TRP A 50 -28.32 6.29 21.72
N ASN A 51 -28.99 6.09 22.86
CA ASN A 51 -30.33 5.53 22.91
C ASN A 51 -31.38 6.41 22.14
N TYR A 52 -31.25 7.71 22.22
CA TYR A 52 -32.13 8.61 21.48
C TYR A 52 -31.91 8.51 19.97
N VAL A 53 -30.64 8.55 19.52
CA VAL A 53 -30.29 8.46 18.11
C VAL A 53 -30.68 7.10 17.53
N GLU A 54 -30.51 6.01 18.29
CA GLU A 54 -30.91 4.66 17.84
C GLU A 54 -32.44 4.58 17.63
N ASN A 55 -33.21 5.15 18.53
CA ASN A 55 -34.68 5.06 18.48
C ASN A 55 -35.31 6.03 17.46
N TYR A 56 -34.78 7.24 17.35
CA TYR A 56 -35.41 8.32 16.58
C TYR A 56 -34.68 8.73 15.32
N LYS A 57 -33.44 8.19 15.09
CA LYS A 57 -32.59 8.50 13.95
C LYS A 57 -32.30 10.00 13.74
N ALA A 58 -32.34 10.76 14.83
CA ALA A 58 -32.11 12.19 14.88
C ALA A 58 -31.36 12.58 16.14
N ASN A 59 -30.70 13.74 16.15
CA ASN A 59 -29.99 14.22 17.33
C ASN A 59 -31.00 14.67 18.41
N PRO A 60 -30.75 14.40 19.70
CA PRO A 60 -31.57 14.91 20.80
C PRO A 60 -31.37 16.41 20.97
N THR A 61 -32.44 17.12 21.43
CA THR A 61 -32.29 18.48 21.94
C THR A 61 -31.84 18.46 23.40
N ILE A 62 -31.35 19.60 23.89
CA ILE A 62 -30.95 19.73 25.31
C ILE A 62 -32.10 19.41 26.23
N GLU A 63 -33.32 19.92 25.93
CA GLU A 63 -34.52 19.66 26.73
C GLU A 63 -34.86 18.17 26.76
N THR A 64 -34.72 17.47 25.63
CA THR A 64 -34.96 16.02 25.55
C THR A 64 -33.99 15.25 26.41
N LEU A 65 -32.68 15.63 26.34
CA LEU A 65 -31.67 15.00 27.15
C LEU A 65 -31.89 15.16 28.65
N VAL A 66 -32.28 16.34 29.09
CA VAL A 66 -32.64 16.62 30.50
C VAL A 66 -33.76 15.68 30.99
N ILE A 67 -34.81 15.49 30.16
CA ILE A 67 -35.93 14.61 30.50
C ILE A 67 -35.49 13.14 30.53
N ASP A 68 -34.66 12.70 29.56
CA ASP A 68 -34.27 11.28 29.45
C ASP A 68 -33.24 10.90 30.49
N VAL A 69 -32.29 11.78 30.86
CA VAL A 69 -31.37 11.57 31.96
C VAL A 69 -32.11 11.37 33.28
N GLN A 70 -33.21 12.10 33.53
CA GLN A 70 -34.04 11.95 34.72
C GLN A 70 -34.66 10.55 34.82
N LYS A 71 -34.93 9.89 33.69
CA LYS A 71 -35.52 8.54 33.67
C LYS A 71 -34.46 7.46 33.97
N VAL A 72 -33.21 7.71 33.62
CA VAL A 72 -32.11 6.71 33.71
C VAL A 72 -31.36 6.79 35.03
N VAL A 73 -31.17 8.00 35.59
CA VAL A 73 -30.37 8.23 36.80
C VAL A 73 -31.25 8.29 38.03
N GLN A 74 -31.07 7.33 38.95
CA GLN A 74 -31.82 7.27 40.22
C GLN A 74 -31.12 8.02 41.36
N ASN A 75 -29.81 8.30 41.23
CA ASN A 75 -29.03 8.99 42.26
C ASN A 75 -29.11 10.50 42.08
N GLU A 76 -29.57 11.22 43.12
CA GLU A 76 -29.77 12.69 43.08
C GLU A 76 -28.46 13.45 42.80
N GLU A 77 -27.32 13.05 43.36
CA GLU A 77 -26.05 13.70 43.14
C GLU A 77 -25.59 13.54 41.68
N GLN A 78 -25.67 12.30 41.15
CA GLN A 78 -25.33 12.03 39.77
C GLN A 78 -26.28 12.74 38.79
N HIS A 79 -27.57 12.77 39.09
CA HIS A 79 -28.56 13.49 38.31
C HIS A 79 -28.23 14.99 38.23
N LYS A 80 -27.96 15.63 39.38
CA LYS A 80 -27.56 17.04 39.43
C LYS A 80 -26.28 17.30 38.63
N ALA A 81 -25.27 16.45 38.74
CA ALA A 81 -24.01 16.54 37.98
C ALA A 81 -24.25 16.43 36.48
N CYS A 82 -25.12 15.52 36.02
CA CYS A 82 -25.48 15.41 34.60
C CYS A 82 -26.20 16.66 34.09
N LEU A 83 -27.11 17.25 34.85
CA LEU A 83 -27.80 18.48 34.48
C LEU A 83 -26.83 19.66 34.36
N GLU A 84 -25.98 19.84 35.36
CA GLU A 84 -24.92 20.88 35.33
C GLU A 84 -23.94 20.70 34.14
N TYR A 85 -23.68 19.45 33.73
CA TYR A 85 -22.85 19.15 32.56
C TYR A 85 -23.57 19.51 31.27
N ILE A 86 -24.85 19.11 31.12
CA ILE A 86 -25.66 19.38 29.92
C ILE A 86 -25.87 20.88 29.72
N GLU A 87 -26.14 21.66 30.80
CA GLU A 87 -26.30 23.12 30.75
C GLU A 87 -25.04 23.85 30.27
N LYS A 88 -23.84 23.27 30.49
CA LYS A 88 -22.56 23.83 30.03
C LYS A 88 -22.26 23.51 28.57
N ILE A 89 -23.00 22.60 27.95
CA ILE A 89 -22.86 22.26 26.55
C ILE A 89 -23.35 23.43 25.68
N SER A 90 -22.46 24.00 24.90
CA SER A 90 -22.78 25.08 23.95
C SER A 90 -22.20 24.75 22.58
N PRO A 91 -22.88 25.13 21.49
CA PRO A 91 -22.37 24.86 20.14
C PRO A 91 -20.95 25.37 19.96
N GLY A 92 -20.05 24.51 19.50
CA GLY A 92 -18.69 24.83 19.15
C GLY A 92 -18.51 24.95 17.64
N ASN A 93 -17.53 25.74 17.20
CA ASN A 93 -17.18 25.85 15.78
C ASN A 93 -15.88 25.08 15.51
N SER A 94 -15.97 23.76 15.49
CA SER A 94 -14.82 22.89 15.18
C SER A 94 -14.85 22.51 13.71
N ASP A 95 -13.67 22.44 13.08
CA ASP A 95 -13.52 21.87 11.75
C ASP A 95 -14.00 20.41 11.74
N GLN A 96 -14.88 20.06 10.82
CA GLN A 96 -15.55 18.76 10.83
C GLN A 96 -14.60 17.60 10.48
N GLU A 97 -13.69 17.80 9.53
CA GLU A 97 -12.73 16.74 9.13
C GLU A 97 -11.73 16.49 10.25
N TRP A 98 -11.22 17.57 10.84
CA TRP A 98 -10.33 17.47 12.00
C TRP A 98 -11.03 16.76 13.16
N LEU A 99 -12.28 17.10 13.45
CA LEU A 99 -13.03 16.53 14.57
C LEU A 99 -13.31 15.04 14.39
N ILE A 100 -13.67 14.60 13.18
CA ILE A 100 -13.85 13.17 12.86
C ILE A 100 -12.55 12.42 13.08
N LYS A 101 -11.42 12.94 12.58
CA LYS A 101 -10.12 12.33 12.73
C LYS A 101 -9.68 12.23 14.20
N GLU A 102 -9.82 13.29 14.96
CA GLU A 102 -9.50 13.30 16.40
C GLU A 102 -10.41 12.35 17.19
N THR A 103 -11.69 12.25 16.82
CA THR A 103 -12.61 11.30 17.44
C THR A 103 -12.21 9.86 17.13
N GLU A 104 -11.79 9.57 15.91
CA GLU A 104 -11.27 8.24 15.54
C GLU A 104 -10.01 7.87 16.33
N GLU A 105 -9.05 8.79 16.44
CA GLU A 105 -7.83 8.58 17.23
C GLU A 105 -8.16 8.36 18.71
N TRP A 106 -9.06 9.15 19.26
CA TRP A 106 -9.53 8.95 20.62
C TRP A 106 -10.21 7.59 20.82
N CYS A 107 -11.09 7.16 19.90
CA CYS A 107 -11.71 5.84 19.97
C CYS A 107 -10.67 4.72 19.91
N LYS A 108 -9.65 4.82 19.05
CA LYS A 108 -8.53 3.86 18.98
C LYS A 108 -7.73 3.79 20.28
N GLU A 109 -7.36 4.95 20.83
CA GLU A 109 -6.65 5.00 22.11
C GLU A 109 -7.47 4.36 23.25
N ARG A 110 -8.77 4.66 23.29
CA ARG A 110 -9.68 4.10 24.32
C ARG A 110 -9.91 2.61 24.16
N ALA A 111 -10.09 2.14 22.93
CA ALA A 111 -10.22 0.72 22.64
C ALA A 111 -8.98 -0.07 23.08
N VAL A 112 -7.78 0.41 22.71
CA VAL A 112 -6.51 -0.24 23.11
C VAL A 112 -6.31 -0.19 24.62
N TYR A 113 -6.61 0.94 25.27
CA TYR A 113 -6.51 1.05 26.73
C TYR A 113 -7.43 0.04 27.43
N ASN A 114 -8.69 -0.06 27.01
CA ASN A 114 -9.66 -1.00 27.57
C ASN A 114 -9.26 -2.46 27.28
N ALA A 115 -8.72 -2.75 26.10
CA ALA A 115 -8.21 -4.07 25.75
C ALA A 115 -7.06 -4.51 26.68
N ILE A 116 -6.12 -3.60 26.98
CA ILE A 116 -5.02 -3.85 27.91
C ILE A 116 -5.55 -4.08 29.33
N LEU A 117 -6.47 -3.25 29.82
CA LEU A 117 -7.08 -3.44 31.15
C LEU A 117 -7.81 -4.77 31.25
N ASN A 118 -8.60 -5.12 30.23
CA ASN A 118 -9.27 -6.42 30.16
C ASN A 118 -8.25 -7.56 30.15
N GLY A 119 -7.14 -7.41 29.42
CA GLY A 119 -6.05 -8.37 29.41
C GLY A 119 -5.43 -8.58 30.79
N ILE A 120 -5.18 -7.51 31.53
CA ILE A 120 -4.68 -7.60 32.91
C ILE A 120 -5.68 -8.35 33.82
N HIS A 121 -6.97 -8.04 33.70
CA HIS A 121 -8.01 -8.74 34.49
C HIS A 121 -8.08 -10.25 34.19
N ILE A 122 -7.87 -10.63 32.90
CA ILE A 122 -7.80 -12.06 32.52
C ILE A 122 -6.57 -12.72 33.09
N ILE A 123 -5.39 -12.09 33.01
CA ILE A 123 -4.13 -12.62 33.58
C ILE A 123 -4.19 -12.75 35.09
N ASP A 124 -4.78 -11.76 35.77
CA ASP A 124 -4.98 -11.75 37.25
C ASP A 124 -6.06 -12.75 37.71
N GLY A 125 -6.73 -13.46 36.80
CA GLY A 125 -7.80 -14.41 37.14
C GLY A 125 -9.08 -13.76 37.65
N LYS A 126 -9.24 -12.43 37.48
CA LYS A 126 -10.47 -11.71 37.85
C LYS A 126 -11.60 -12.01 36.87
N ASP A 127 -11.26 -12.26 35.59
CA ASP A 127 -12.19 -12.76 34.58
C ASP A 127 -12.13 -14.30 34.57
N LYS A 128 -13.15 -14.94 35.13
CA LYS A 128 -13.25 -16.41 35.18
C LYS A 128 -13.77 -17.05 33.89
N LYS A 129 -14.19 -16.23 32.90
CA LYS A 129 -14.84 -16.72 31.67
C LYS A 129 -13.88 -16.80 30.48
N ARG A 130 -12.78 -16.05 30.52
CA ARG A 130 -11.83 -15.95 29.40
C ARG A 130 -10.44 -16.44 29.84
N THR A 131 -9.74 -17.10 28.93
CA THR A 131 -8.37 -17.59 29.15
C THR A 131 -7.36 -16.65 28.45
N PRO A 132 -6.08 -16.64 28.81
CA PRO A 132 -5.06 -15.77 28.21
C PRO A 132 -4.90 -15.91 26.69
N GLU A 133 -5.32 -17.02 26.10
CA GLU A 133 -5.25 -17.28 24.66
C GLU A 133 -6.15 -16.33 23.85
N VAL A 134 -7.11 -15.66 24.47
CA VAL A 134 -8.02 -14.67 23.83
C VAL A 134 -7.34 -13.29 23.69
N LEU A 135 -6.23 -13.02 24.37
CA LEU A 135 -5.58 -11.72 24.37
C LEU A 135 -5.20 -11.20 22.96
N PRO A 136 -4.63 -12.02 22.06
CA PRO A 136 -4.32 -11.56 20.72
C PRO A 136 -5.57 -11.08 19.95
N SER A 137 -6.71 -11.76 20.10
CA SER A 137 -7.97 -11.37 19.46
C SER A 137 -8.49 -10.04 20.02
N ILE A 138 -8.52 -9.87 21.34
CA ILE A 138 -8.97 -8.63 22.00
C ILE A 138 -8.12 -7.42 21.56
N LEU A 139 -6.80 -7.59 21.48
CA LEU A 139 -5.89 -6.54 21.02
C LEU A 139 -6.05 -6.26 19.52
N SER A 140 -6.22 -7.29 18.72
CA SER A 140 -6.45 -7.15 17.27
C SER A 140 -7.75 -6.39 16.99
N GLU A 141 -8.84 -6.71 17.69
CA GLU A 141 -10.11 -6.01 17.57
C GLU A 141 -10.00 -4.54 17.98
N ALA A 142 -9.26 -4.25 19.04
CA ALA A 142 -9.05 -2.88 19.51
C ALA A 142 -8.22 -2.05 18.49
N LEU A 143 -7.23 -2.66 17.85
CA LEU A 143 -6.41 -2.02 16.81
C LEU A 143 -7.14 -1.86 15.48
N ALA A 144 -8.20 -2.65 15.24
CA ALA A 144 -9.00 -2.59 14.01
C ALA A 144 -10.07 -1.50 14.02
N VAL A 145 -10.24 -0.74 15.12
CA VAL A 145 -11.19 0.38 15.18
C VAL A 145 -10.82 1.40 14.12
N SER A 146 -11.74 1.65 13.18
CA SER A 146 -11.57 2.62 12.10
C SER A 146 -12.94 3.19 11.71
N PHE A 147 -12.99 4.49 11.44
CA PHE A 147 -14.19 5.17 10.94
C PHE A 147 -14.24 5.09 9.41
N ASP A 148 -14.15 3.87 8.87
CA ASP A 148 -14.31 3.68 7.44
C ASP A 148 -15.77 3.96 7.06
N THR A 149 -15.97 5.09 6.40
CA THR A 149 -17.29 5.51 5.89
C THR A 149 -17.63 4.83 4.57
N ASN A 150 -16.67 4.15 3.95
CA ASN A 150 -16.88 3.44 2.70
C ASN A 150 -17.42 2.03 2.97
N ILE A 151 -18.74 1.93 3.11
CA ILE A 151 -19.47 0.68 3.38
C ILE A 151 -19.49 -0.26 2.14
N GLY A 152 -18.75 0.09 1.11
CA GLY A 152 -18.71 -0.64 -0.16
C GLY A 152 -19.36 0.14 -1.29
N HIS A 153 -19.34 -0.45 -2.49
CA HIS A 153 -19.88 0.13 -3.71
C HIS A 153 -21.27 -0.47 -3.97
N ASP A 154 -22.32 0.39 -3.97
CA ASP A 154 -23.66 -0.05 -4.40
C ASP A 154 -23.67 -0.24 -5.91
N TYR A 155 -23.83 -1.50 -6.31
CA TYR A 155 -23.78 -1.86 -7.72
C TYR A 155 -24.91 -1.23 -8.55
N THR A 156 -26.06 -1.02 -7.96
CA THR A 156 -27.26 -0.52 -8.66
C THR A 156 -27.30 1.01 -8.67
N GLU A 157 -27.05 1.63 -7.55
CA GLU A 157 -27.18 3.09 -7.39
C GLU A 157 -25.98 3.86 -7.96
N GLN A 158 -24.77 3.27 -7.93
CA GLN A 158 -23.54 3.93 -8.36
C GLN A 158 -23.10 3.52 -9.80
N SER A 159 -24.05 3.36 -10.72
CA SER A 159 -23.75 3.01 -12.10
C SER A 159 -23.01 4.13 -12.85
N GLU A 160 -23.32 5.38 -12.53
CA GLU A 160 -22.70 6.57 -13.15
C GLU A 160 -21.25 6.73 -12.71
N ASP A 161 -20.97 6.57 -11.41
CA ASP A 161 -19.60 6.57 -10.87
C ASP A 161 -18.73 5.50 -11.53
N ARG A 162 -19.31 4.31 -11.81
CA ARG A 162 -18.60 3.24 -12.54
C ARG A 162 -18.34 3.60 -14.00
N PHE A 163 -19.32 4.20 -14.66
CA PHE A 163 -19.13 4.65 -16.05
C PHE A 163 -18.03 5.69 -16.15
N GLU A 164 -18.00 6.65 -15.25
CA GLU A 164 -16.93 7.65 -15.16
C GLU A 164 -15.58 6.97 -14.86
N PHE A 165 -15.55 6.01 -13.96
CA PHE A 165 -14.33 5.24 -13.65
C PHE A 165 -13.81 4.47 -14.88
N TYR A 166 -14.70 3.85 -15.68
CA TYR A 166 -14.28 3.12 -16.89
C TYR A 166 -13.70 4.05 -17.97
N HIS A 167 -14.13 5.31 -17.98
CA HIS A 167 -13.68 6.32 -18.95
C HIS A 167 -12.61 7.26 -18.38
N ALA A 168 -12.40 7.22 -17.06
CA ALA A 168 -11.29 7.94 -16.44
C ALA A 168 -9.97 7.34 -16.89
N LYS A 169 -9.05 8.21 -17.33
CA LYS A 169 -7.71 7.79 -17.69
C LYS A 169 -6.97 7.40 -16.42
N GLU A 170 -6.81 6.10 -16.20
CA GLU A 170 -6.05 5.59 -15.05
C GLU A 170 -4.62 6.13 -15.10
N ASP A 171 -4.17 6.75 -14.02
CA ASP A 171 -2.79 7.26 -13.92
C ASP A 171 -1.85 6.07 -13.74
N LYS A 172 -1.20 5.68 -14.82
CA LYS A 172 -0.22 4.59 -14.86
C LYS A 172 1.17 5.16 -15.09
N ILE A 173 2.17 4.47 -14.58
CA ILE A 173 3.58 4.77 -14.85
C ILE A 173 4.02 3.94 -16.05
N PRO A 174 4.21 4.54 -17.25
CA PRO A 174 4.58 3.79 -18.44
C PRO A 174 6.03 3.34 -18.39
N PHE A 175 6.31 2.25 -19.09
CA PHE A 175 7.68 1.83 -19.39
C PHE A 175 8.18 2.56 -20.63
N ASP A 176 9.49 2.56 -20.86
CA ASP A 176 10.12 2.90 -22.13
C ASP A 176 10.30 1.67 -23.03
N LEU A 177 9.57 0.60 -22.74
CA LEU A 177 9.56 -0.69 -23.42
C LEU A 177 8.13 -0.99 -23.91
N ASP A 178 7.95 -1.01 -25.23
CA ASP A 178 6.62 -1.07 -25.88
C ASP A 178 5.81 -2.31 -25.46
N PHE A 179 6.44 -3.48 -25.42
CA PHE A 179 5.72 -4.70 -25.05
C PHE A 179 5.29 -4.70 -23.57
N PHE A 180 6.07 -4.11 -22.67
CA PHE A 180 5.62 -3.93 -21.29
C PHE A 180 4.40 -3.00 -21.21
N ASN A 181 4.36 -1.94 -22.00
CA ASN A 181 3.17 -1.07 -22.09
C ASN A 181 1.97 -1.80 -22.68
N LYS A 182 2.17 -2.65 -23.71
CA LYS A 182 1.09 -3.47 -24.28
C LYS A 182 0.48 -4.41 -23.23
N ILE A 183 1.30 -5.18 -22.52
CA ILE A 183 0.81 -6.15 -21.52
C ILE A 183 0.24 -5.51 -20.26
N THR A 184 0.59 -4.26 -19.95
CA THR A 184 0.06 -3.50 -18.80
C THR A 184 -1.03 -2.49 -19.20
N LYS A 185 -1.38 -2.42 -20.50
CA LYS A 185 -2.31 -1.42 -21.03
C LYS A 185 -1.90 0.00 -20.65
N GLY A 186 -0.62 0.33 -20.89
CA GLY A 186 -0.08 1.67 -20.75
C GLY A 186 0.81 1.92 -19.54
N GLY A 187 1.15 0.91 -18.75
CA GLY A 187 2.08 1.06 -17.62
C GLY A 187 1.65 0.41 -16.31
N LEU A 188 2.37 0.68 -15.25
CA LEU A 188 2.09 0.17 -13.91
C LEU A 188 0.99 1.00 -13.22
N PRO A 189 -0.14 0.40 -12.84
CA PRO A 189 -1.17 1.10 -12.08
C PRO A 189 -0.78 1.22 -10.60
N ASN A 190 -1.36 2.21 -9.94
CA ASN A 190 -1.21 2.40 -8.49
C ASN A 190 -1.77 1.22 -7.68
N LYS A 191 -1.30 1.07 -6.43
CA LYS A 191 -1.78 0.06 -5.46
C LYS A 191 -1.49 -1.38 -5.90
N THR A 192 -0.39 -1.63 -6.59
CA THR A 192 -0.06 -2.94 -7.18
C THR A 192 1.31 -3.45 -6.75
N LEU A 193 1.46 -4.78 -6.75
CA LEU A 193 2.74 -5.48 -6.55
C LEU A 193 3.14 -6.18 -7.85
N ASN A 194 4.30 -5.79 -8.40
CA ASN A 194 4.82 -6.27 -9.67
C ASN A 194 6.15 -6.97 -9.43
N VAL A 195 6.31 -8.20 -9.92
CA VAL A 195 7.45 -9.05 -9.58
C VAL A 195 8.12 -9.63 -10.83
N ALA A 196 9.42 -9.39 -10.96
CA ALA A 196 10.27 -10.01 -11.96
C ALA A 196 10.89 -11.31 -11.42
N LEU A 197 10.65 -12.43 -12.07
CA LEU A 197 11.27 -13.73 -11.76
C LEU A 197 12.49 -13.92 -12.64
N ALA A 198 13.65 -14.20 -12.07
CA ALA A 198 14.85 -14.51 -12.86
C ALA A 198 15.87 -15.33 -12.08
N GLY A 199 16.67 -16.07 -12.79
CA GLY A 199 17.85 -16.75 -12.23
C GLY A 199 18.92 -15.76 -11.76
N THR A 200 19.89 -16.27 -10.99
CA THR A 200 21.04 -15.48 -10.57
C THR A 200 21.86 -15.03 -11.80
N GLY A 201 22.19 -13.73 -11.85
CA GLY A 201 22.98 -13.16 -12.96
C GLY A 201 22.19 -12.88 -14.25
N VAL A 202 20.94 -13.32 -14.37
CA VAL A 202 20.11 -13.10 -15.59
C VAL A 202 19.81 -11.61 -15.81
N GLY A 203 19.55 -10.82 -14.77
CA GLY A 203 19.34 -9.39 -14.93
C GLY A 203 18.21 -8.78 -14.07
N LYS A 204 17.88 -9.36 -12.91
CA LYS A 204 16.89 -8.79 -11.99
C LYS A 204 17.17 -7.32 -11.66
N SER A 205 18.34 -7.05 -11.07
CA SER A 205 18.73 -5.69 -10.69
C SER A 205 18.92 -4.78 -11.91
N LEU A 206 19.32 -5.34 -13.07
CA LEU A 206 19.40 -4.57 -14.33
C LEU A 206 18.01 -4.08 -14.74
N PHE A 207 17.01 -4.96 -14.73
CA PHE A 207 15.62 -4.59 -15.01
C PHE A 207 15.13 -3.51 -14.04
N MET A 208 15.33 -3.70 -12.74
CA MET A 208 14.86 -2.75 -11.73
C MET A 208 15.56 -1.39 -11.84
N VAL A 209 16.87 -1.37 -12.06
CA VAL A 209 17.65 -0.15 -12.29
C VAL A 209 17.20 0.58 -13.55
N HIS A 210 16.96 -0.14 -14.64
CA HIS A 210 16.52 0.44 -15.90
C HIS A 210 15.13 1.10 -15.74
N VAL A 211 14.17 0.38 -15.16
CA VAL A 211 12.81 0.93 -14.94
C VAL A 211 12.83 2.09 -13.96
N ALA A 212 13.63 2.02 -12.89
CA ALA A 212 13.78 3.13 -11.93
C ALA A 212 14.37 4.39 -12.61
N SER A 213 15.37 4.20 -13.47
CA SER A 213 15.97 5.28 -14.27
C SER A 213 14.96 5.91 -15.22
N ASN A 214 14.15 5.10 -15.90
CA ASN A 214 13.09 5.58 -16.77
C ASN A 214 12.01 6.37 -16.00
N CYS A 215 11.55 5.87 -14.87
CA CYS A 215 10.59 6.58 -14.01
C CYS A 215 11.12 7.95 -13.59
N LEU A 216 12.39 8.03 -13.18
CA LEU A 216 13.05 9.31 -12.84
C LEU A 216 13.04 10.27 -14.04
N MET A 217 13.34 9.80 -15.24
CA MET A 217 13.34 10.64 -16.45
C MET A 217 11.95 11.11 -16.88
N GLN A 218 10.90 10.42 -16.46
CA GLN A 218 9.50 10.86 -16.61
C GLN A 218 9.07 11.90 -15.58
N GLY A 219 9.96 12.32 -14.68
CA GLY A 219 9.67 13.28 -13.61
C GLY A 219 9.04 12.66 -12.38
N LYS A 220 9.01 11.31 -12.25
CA LYS A 220 8.47 10.61 -11.08
C LYS A 220 9.47 10.59 -9.93
N ASN A 221 8.95 10.67 -8.72
CA ASN A 221 9.71 10.44 -7.50
C ASN A 221 9.90 8.94 -7.27
N VAL A 222 11.12 8.49 -7.19
CA VAL A 222 11.48 7.07 -7.09
C VAL A 222 12.14 6.79 -5.74
N LEU A 223 11.63 5.81 -5.00
CA LEU A 223 12.33 5.23 -3.85
C LEU A 223 12.84 3.84 -4.23
N TYR A 224 14.15 3.64 -4.14
CA TYR A 224 14.80 2.36 -4.38
C TYR A 224 15.38 1.81 -3.07
N VAL A 225 14.83 0.69 -2.60
CA VAL A 225 15.32 -0.01 -1.41
C VAL A 225 16.13 -1.21 -1.86
N SER A 226 17.39 -1.24 -1.46
CA SER A 226 18.32 -2.37 -1.71
C SER A 226 18.55 -3.14 -0.41
N LEU A 227 18.43 -4.49 -0.48
CA LEU A 227 18.81 -5.40 0.60
C LEU A 227 19.98 -6.31 0.21
N GLU A 228 20.45 -6.19 -1.04
CA GLU A 228 21.53 -7.01 -1.59
C GLU A 228 22.81 -6.19 -1.84
N MET A 229 22.65 -4.94 -2.26
CA MET A 229 23.76 -4.09 -2.70
C MET A 229 23.78 -2.75 -1.97
N ALA A 230 25.00 -2.20 -1.80
CA ALA A 230 25.18 -0.85 -1.24
C ALA A 230 24.54 0.25 -2.09
N GLU A 231 24.11 1.34 -1.44
CA GLU A 231 23.46 2.50 -2.07
C GLU A 231 24.28 3.05 -3.24
N GLU A 232 25.60 3.15 -3.06
CA GLU A 232 26.52 3.68 -4.06
C GLU A 232 26.62 2.77 -5.29
N ARG A 233 26.49 1.44 -5.12
CA ARG A 233 26.52 0.48 -6.22
C ARG A 233 25.26 0.53 -7.07
N ILE A 234 24.12 0.80 -6.44
CA ILE A 234 22.86 1.05 -7.17
C ILE A 234 22.95 2.40 -7.89
N ALA A 235 23.49 3.44 -7.24
CA ALA A 235 23.69 4.75 -7.86
C ALA A 235 24.66 4.67 -9.08
N GLU A 236 25.77 3.95 -8.97
CA GLU A 236 26.71 3.69 -10.07
C GLU A 236 26.01 3.08 -11.30
N ARG A 237 25.12 2.12 -11.09
CA ARG A 237 24.33 1.47 -12.16
C ARG A 237 23.31 2.43 -12.79
N ILE A 238 22.67 3.24 -11.99
CA ILE A 238 21.73 4.27 -12.46
C ILE A 238 22.48 5.34 -13.25
N ASP A 239 23.65 5.78 -12.79
CA ASP A 239 24.49 6.73 -13.50
C ASP A 239 24.94 6.18 -14.87
N ALA A 240 25.39 4.93 -14.91
CA ALA A 240 25.76 4.26 -16.17
C ALA A 240 24.59 4.25 -17.16
N ASN A 241 23.39 3.96 -16.67
CA ASN A 241 22.16 3.97 -17.48
C ASN A 241 21.83 5.38 -17.98
N LEU A 242 21.69 6.35 -17.10
CA LEU A 242 21.24 7.70 -17.41
C LEU A 242 22.26 8.49 -18.22
N MET A 243 23.54 8.35 -17.93
CA MET A 243 24.62 9.03 -18.64
C MET A 243 24.99 8.35 -19.95
N ASN A 244 24.46 7.15 -20.20
CA ASN A 244 24.76 6.33 -21.37
C ASN A 244 26.28 6.05 -21.50
N VAL A 245 26.90 5.61 -20.43
CA VAL A 245 28.32 5.20 -20.33
C VAL A 245 28.40 3.79 -19.79
N THR A 246 29.48 3.07 -20.11
CA THR A 246 29.69 1.75 -19.50
C THR A 246 30.06 1.89 -18.03
N MET A 247 29.84 0.83 -17.25
CA MET A 247 30.25 0.78 -15.84
C MET A 247 31.76 0.98 -15.68
N ASP A 248 32.55 0.50 -16.64
CA ASP A 248 34.00 0.66 -16.62
C ASP A 248 34.42 2.08 -17.00
N ASP A 249 33.82 2.66 -18.05
CA ASP A 249 34.09 4.05 -18.43
C ASP A 249 33.64 5.05 -17.35
N LEU A 250 32.61 4.73 -16.58
CA LEU A 250 32.13 5.61 -15.50
C LEU A 250 33.20 5.81 -14.42
N ARG A 251 34.02 4.81 -14.13
CA ARG A 251 35.11 4.88 -13.15
C ARG A 251 36.25 5.77 -13.60
N ASP A 252 36.49 5.78 -14.90
CA ASP A 252 37.59 6.55 -15.52
C ASP A 252 37.12 7.92 -16.02
N LEU A 253 35.81 8.25 -15.84
CA LEU A 253 35.22 9.48 -16.35
C LEU A 253 35.78 10.70 -15.62
N PRO A 254 36.40 11.68 -16.33
CA PRO A 254 36.86 12.91 -15.72
C PRO A 254 35.75 13.67 -15.03
N ARG A 255 36.03 14.26 -13.85
CA ARG A 255 35.04 14.93 -13.03
C ARG A 255 34.20 15.97 -13.78
N HIS A 256 34.81 16.80 -14.61
CA HIS A 256 34.11 17.81 -15.40
C HIS A 256 33.12 17.20 -16.41
N MET A 257 33.43 16.01 -16.95
CA MET A 257 32.52 15.29 -17.86
C MET A 257 31.35 14.66 -17.09
N TYR A 258 31.62 14.11 -15.90
CA TYR A 258 30.57 13.61 -15.01
C TYR A 258 29.61 14.75 -14.63
N GLU A 259 30.13 15.87 -14.15
CA GLU A 259 29.33 17.04 -13.76
C GLU A 259 28.45 17.56 -14.94
N ASN A 260 29.01 17.68 -16.14
CA ASN A 260 28.26 18.07 -17.34
C ASN A 260 27.13 17.09 -17.71
N LYS A 261 27.38 15.77 -17.60
CA LYS A 261 26.36 14.75 -17.85
C LYS A 261 25.27 14.80 -16.78
N PHE A 262 25.65 14.91 -15.52
CA PHE A 262 24.71 15.00 -14.39
C PHE A 262 23.83 16.24 -14.45
N GLU A 263 24.37 17.43 -14.79
CA GLU A 263 23.59 18.63 -15.02
C GLU A 263 22.55 18.46 -16.14
N ARG A 264 22.87 17.73 -17.20
CA ARG A 264 21.90 17.43 -18.28
C ARG A 264 20.76 16.56 -17.80
N ILE A 265 21.02 15.59 -16.91
CA ILE A 265 20.00 14.76 -16.28
C ILE A 265 19.12 15.64 -15.40
N GLN A 266 19.71 16.45 -14.51
CA GLN A 266 18.97 17.35 -13.63
C GLN A 266 18.06 18.35 -14.38
N LYS A 267 18.49 18.81 -15.56
CA LYS A 267 17.67 19.71 -16.39
C LYS A 267 16.52 18.99 -17.10
N LYS A 268 16.59 17.67 -17.28
CA LYS A 268 15.58 16.87 -18.00
C LYS A 268 14.48 16.32 -17.08
N THR A 269 14.76 16.16 -15.79
CA THR A 269 13.77 15.62 -14.85
C THR A 269 13.52 16.58 -13.68
N GLN A 270 12.28 16.63 -13.23
CA GLN A 270 11.89 17.25 -11.96
C GLN A 270 11.72 16.19 -10.85
N GLY A 271 11.75 14.91 -11.19
CA GLY A 271 11.67 13.81 -10.25
C GLY A 271 12.90 13.71 -9.36
N LYS A 272 12.73 13.06 -8.24
CA LYS A 272 13.81 12.77 -7.29
C LYS A 272 13.96 11.25 -7.13
N LEU A 273 15.19 10.78 -7.01
CA LEU A 273 15.50 9.39 -6.69
C LEU A 273 16.18 9.35 -5.32
N ILE A 274 15.64 8.53 -4.42
CA ILE A 274 16.27 8.20 -3.14
C ILE A 274 16.57 6.71 -3.14
N ILE A 275 17.82 6.36 -2.83
CA ILE A 275 18.28 4.98 -2.67
C ILE A 275 18.50 4.76 -1.18
N LYS A 276 18.01 3.64 -0.64
CA LYS A 276 18.18 3.26 0.76
C LYS A 276 18.63 1.81 0.86
N GLU A 277 19.77 1.59 1.50
CA GLU A 277 20.25 0.27 1.84
C GLU A 277 19.72 -0.20 3.19
N TYR A 278 19.35 -1.47 3.25
CA TYR A 278 19.14 -2.22 4.49
C TYR A 278 19.95 -3.50 4.49
N PRO A 279 20.48 -3.93 5.63
CA PRO A 279 21.14 -5.23 5.71
C PRO A 279 20.18 -6.36 5.31
N THR A 280 20.71 -7.37 4.66
CA THR A 280 19.96 -8.56 4.24
C THR A 280 19.18 -9.17 5.42
N ALA A 281 17.93 -9.56 5.20
CA ALA A 281 17.03 -10.18 6.17
C ALA A 281 16.72 -9.31 7.41
N SER A 282 17.01 -8.01 7.39
CA SER A 282 16.76 -7.11 8.53
C SER A 282 15.53 -6.23 8.37
N ALA A 283 15.11 -5.95 7.16
CA ALA A 283 14.00 -5.04 6.89
C ALA A 283 12.70 -5.77 6.49
N HIS A 284 11.61 -5.32 7.07
CA HIS A 284 10.24 -5.76 6.79
C HIS A 284 9.35 -4.55 6.47
N CYS A 285 8.11 -4.77 6.07
CA CYS A 285 7.17 -3.69 5.69
C CYS A 285 7.02 -2.58 6.73
N GLY A 286 7.15 -2.87 8.03
CA GLY A 286 7.16 -1.87 9.08
C GLY A 286 8.30 -0.86 8.96
N HIS A 287 9.51 -1.31 8.56
CA HIS A 287 10.64 -0.42 8.30
C HIS A 287 10.40 0.43 7.05
N PHE A 288 9.84 -0.16 5.99
CA PHE A 288 9.51 0.58 4.76
C PHE A 288 8.44 1.64 4.99
N ARG A 289 7.40 1.31 5.78
CA ARG A 289 6.38 2.27 6.22
C ARG A 289 6.99 3.44 7.00
N SER A 290 7.86 3.14 7.96
CA SER A 290 8.56 4.17 8.73
C SER A 290 9.44 5.05 7.85
N LEU A 291 10.17 4.46 6.89
CA LEU A 291 10.99 5.21 5.92
C LEU A 291 10.13 6.14 5.05
N LEU A 292 9.00 5.65 4.51
CA LEU A 292 8.10 6.46 3.69
C LEU A 292 7.56 7.67 4.46
N ASN A 293 7.11 7.45 5.71
CA ASN A 293 6.63 8.52 6.59
C ASN A 293 7.76 9.51 6.94
N GLU A 294 8.95 9.01 7.24
CA GLU A 294 10.11 9.84 7.56
C GLU A 294 10.57 10.71 6.39
N LEU A 295 10.59 10.15 5.17
CA LEU A 295 10.91 10.89 3.95
C LEU A 295 9.90 11.98 3.67
N LYS A 296 8.61 11.70 3.85
CA LYS A 296 7.54 12.70 3.73
C LYS A 296 7.72 13.84 4.72
N LEU A 297 7.99 13.53 6.00
CA LEU A 297 8.12 14.55 7.05
C LEU A 297 9.43 15.36 6.97
N LYS A 298 10.57 14.69 6.70
CA LYS A 298 11.90 15.33 6.77
C LYS A 298 12.37 15.94 5.46
N LYS A 299 11.93 15.40 4.32
CA LYS A 299 12.42 15.80 2.99
C LYS A 299 11.33 16.30 2.05
N ASP A 300 10.08 16.35 2.53
CA ASP A 300 8.90 16.61 1.68
C ASP A 300 8.91 15.73 0.41
N PHE A 301 9.24 14.44 0.62
CA PHE A 301 9.39 13.47 -0.44
C PHE A 301 8.35 12.36 -0.30
N SER A 302 7.46 12.28 -1.27
CA SER A 302 6.51 11.19 -1.44
C SER A 302 6.83 10.49 -2.75
N PRO A 303 7.22 9.21 -2.75
CA PRO A 303 7.52 8.49 -3.98
C PRO A 303 6.24 8.17 -4.76
N ASP A 304 6.33 8.22 -6.08
CA ASP A 304 5.31 7.71 -7.00
C ASP A 304 5.44 6.21 -7.24
N ILE A 305 6.63 5.64 -7.00
CA ILE A 305 6.95 4.23 -7.18
C ILE A 305 8.03 3.78 -6.18
N LEU A 306 7.89 2.55 -5.70
CA LEU A 306 8.84 1.93 -4.77
C LEU A 306 9.45 0.67 -5.40
N PHE A 307 10.78 0.61 -5.47
CA PHE A 307 11.55 -0.59 -5.82
C PHE A 307 12.09 -1.25 -4.57
N ILE A 308 11.98 -2.59 -4.47
CA ILE A 308 12.52 -3.38 -3.37
C ILE A 308 13.37 -4.53 -3.97
N ASP A 309 14.67 -4.46 -3.84
CA ASP A 309 15.63 -5.41 -4.41
C ASP A 309 16.21 -6.30 -3.31
N TYR A 310 15.70 -7.55 -3.08
CA TYR A 310 14.54 -8.23 -3.65
C TYR A 310 13.73 -8.97 -2.57
N ILE A 311 12.54 -9.45 -2.91
CA ILE A 311 11.52 -9.88 -1.93
C ILE A 311 11.97 -11.03 -1.02
N ASN A 312 12.73 -12.03 -1.54
CA ASN A 312 13.10 -13.22 -0.77
C ASN A 312 14.09 -12.95 0.37
N ILE A 313 14.79 -11.82 0.34
CA ILE A 313 15.73 -11.40 1.39
C ILE A 313 15.15 -10.34 2.33
N CYS A 314 13.86 -10.05 2.21
CA CYS A 314 13.12 -9.26 3.19
C CYS A 314 12.76 -10.12 4.41
N ALA A 315 12.48 -9.45 5.53
CA ALA A 315 11.89 -10.08 6.70
C ALA A 315 10.36 -9.93 6.69
N SER A 316 9.62 -10.87 7.31
CA SER A 316 8.21 -10.69 7.62
C SER A 316 8.05 -9.95 8.94
N SER A 317 7.04 -9.08 9.03
CA SER A 317 6.64 -8.46 10.30
C SER A 317 5.79 -9.39 11.17
N ARG A 318 5.17 -10.41 10.58
CA ARG A 318 4.26 -11.36 11.23
C ARG A 318 4.99 -12.55 11.86
N PHE A 319 5.99 -13.08 11.16
CA PHE A 319 6.68 -14.30 11.57
C PHE A 319 8.20 -14.13 11.58
N LYS A 320 8.85 -14.80 12.54
CA LYS A 320 10.32 -14.93 12.52
C LYS A 320 10.72 -16.01 11.52
N SER A 321 11.81 -15.78 10.80
CA SER A 321 12.41 -16.77 9.92
C SER A 321 12.66 -18.09 10.66
N GLY A 322 12.29 -19.22 10.02
CA GLY A 322 12.48 -20.57 10.57
C GLY A 322 11.34 -21.10 11.45
N ILE A 323 10.32 -20.30 11.79
CA ILE A 323 9.14 -20.76 12.53
C ILE A 323 8.09 -21.37 11.59
N VAL A 324 7.95 -20.80 10.39
CA VAL A 324 7.06 -21.28 9.34
C VAL A 324 7.87 -21.79 8.16
N ASN A 325 7.25 -22.58 7.28
CA ASN A 325 7.93 -23.03 6.06
C ASN A 325 8.19 -21.82 5.12
N SER A 326 9.18 -21.94 4.24
CA SER A 326 9.59 -20.88 3.32
C SER A 326 8.45 -20.39 2.42
N TYR A 327 7.54 -21.28 2.02
CA TYR A 327 6.35 -20.97 1.25
C TYR A 327 5.47 -19.92 1.96
N THR A 328 5.07 -20.21 3.20
CA THR A 328 4.22 -19.30 4.01
C THR A 328 4.96 -17.99 4.28
N TYR A 329 6.25 -18.05 4.57
CA TYR A 329 7.07 -16.90 4.89
C TYR A 329 7.13 -15.88 3.73
N ILE A 330 7.42 -16.34 2.51
CA ILE A 330 7.48 -15.48 1.32
C ILE A 330 6.09 -14.96 0.92
N LYS A 331 5.04 -15.79 1.08
CA LYS A 331 3.67 -15.36 0.88
C LYS A 331 3.30 -14.20 1.80
N ASP A 332 3.62 -14.29 3.09
CA ASP A 332 3.33 -13.23 4.06
C ASP A 332 4.07 -11.94 3.71
N ILE A 333 5.35 -12.02 3.34
CA ILE A 333 6.11 -10.84 2.88
C ILE A 333 5.41 -10.20 1.66
N ALA A 334 4.98 -11.01 0.69
CA ALA A 334 4.27 -10.51 -0.49
C ALA A 334 2.93 -9.83 -0.14
N GLU A 335 2.16 -10.41 0.78
CA GLU A 335 0.91 -9.83 1.27
C GLU A 335 1.14 -8.52 2.02
N GLU A 336 2.19 -8.46 2.86
CA GLU A 336 2.60 -7.25 3.55
C GLU A 336 3.00 -6.13 2.57
N MET A 337 3.78 -6.46 1.53
CA MET A 337 4.18 -5.50 0.49
C MET A 337 3.00 -5.02 -0.35
N ARG A 338 2.09 -5.93 -0.72
CA ARG A 338 0.88 -5.54 -1.44
C ARG A 338 -0.01 -4.66 -0.58
N GLY A 339 -0.11 -4.94 0.73
CA GLY A 339 -0.77 -4.07 1.71
C GLY A 339 -0.15 -2.68 1.75
N LEU A 340 1.18 -2.59 1.75
CA LEU A 340 1.92 -1.32 1.73
C LEU A 340 1.66 -0.52 0.43
N ALA A 341 1.61 -1.21 -0.73
CA ALA A 341 1.27 -0.57 -2.00
C ALA A 341 -0.13 0.07 -1.97
N VAL A 342 -1.11 -0.61 -1.37
CA VAL A 342 -2.48 -0.11 -1.22
C VAL A 342 -2.54 1.06 -0.23
N GLU A 343 -1.84 0.96 0.91
CA GLU A 343 -1.79 1.98 1.97
C GLU A 343 -1.23 3.31 1.47
N PHE A 344 -0.14 3.27 0.69
CA PHE A 344 0.51 4.48 0.17
C PHE A 344 0.01 4.88 -1.23
N GLY A 345 -0.83 4.07 -1.86
CA GLY A 345 -1.41 4.38 -3.17
C GLY A 345 -0.41 4.33 -4.32
N ILE A 346 0.69 3.57 -4.22
CA ILE A 346 1.79 3.52 -5.20
C ILE A 346 2.03 2.09 -5.70
N PRO A 347 2.57 1.91 -6.92
CA PRO A 347 3.07 0.60 -7.35
C PRO A 347 4.37 0.24 -6.64
N ILE A 348 4.49 -1.03 -6.28
CA ILE A 348 5.74 -1.64 -5.81
C ILE A 348 6.26 -2.58 -6.88
N VAL A 349 7.54 -2.45 -7.20
CA VAL A 349 8.28 -3.35 -8.10
C VAL A 349 9.32 -4.10 -7.28
N SER A 350 9.31 -5.42 -7.40
CA SER A 350 10.31 -6.27 -6.74
C SER A 350 10.77 -7.39 -7.68
N ALA A 351 11.69 -8.18 -7.21
CA ALA A 351 12.19 -9.35 -7.93
C ALA A 351 12.15 -10.60 -7.04
N THR A 352 12.19 -11.77 -7.67
CA THR A 352 12.33 -13.06 -7.01
C THR A 352 13.26 -13.97 -7.81
N GLN A 353 13.79 -15.01 -7.17
CA GLN A 353 14.67 -15.97 -7.83
C GLN A 353 13.91 -17.20 -8.30
N THR A 354 14.40 -17.84 -9.38
CA THR A 354 13.94 -19.15 -9.81
C THR A 354 14.51 -20.24 -8.91
N THR A 355 13.85 -21.42 -8.90
CA THR A 355 14.43 -22.66 -8.37
C THR A 355 15.67 -23.07 -9.17
N ARG A 356 16.46 -24.02 -8.63
CA ARG A 356 17.61 -24.58 -9.36
C ARG A 356 17.20 -25.26 -10.67
N GLN A 357 16.02 -25.86 -10.73
CA GLN A 357 15.48 -26.50 -11.95
C GLN A 357 15.07 -25.44 -12.97
N GLY A 358 14.37 -24.38 -12.55
CA GLY A 358 13.99 -23.26 -13.41
C GLY A 358 15.18 -22.47 -13.96
N PHE A 359 16.36 -22.51 -13.30
CA PHE A 359 17.57 -21.85 -13.80
C PHE A 359 18.10 -22.46 -15.11
N VAL A 360 17.91 -23.77 -15.31
CA VAL A 360 18.35 -24.51 -16.51
C VAL A 360 17.26 -24.59 -17.57
N SER A 361 16.03 -24.22 -17.21
CA SER A 361 14.87 -24.33 -18.10
C SER A 361 14.80 -23.14 -19.07
N THR A 362 14.59 -23.40 -20.34
CA THR A 362 14.22 -22.39 -21.36
C THR A 362 12.76 -22.01 -21.30
N ASP A 363 11.93 -22.78 -20.56
CA ASP A 363 10.51 -22.52 -20.35
C ASP A 363 10.16 -22.44 -18.86
N ILE A 364 10.38 -21.26 -18.28
CA ILE A 364 10.11 -21.00 -16.87
C ILE A 364 8.59 -20.84 -16.65
N GLY A 365 8.05 -21.59 -15.66
CA GLY A 365 6.64 -21.52 -15.21
C GLY A 365 6.50 -20.90 -13.82
N LEU A 366 5.26 -20.84 -13.32
CA LEU A 366 4.97 -20.40 -11.95
C LEU A 366 5.54 -21.38 -10.91
N GLU A 367 5.65 -22.64 -11.26
CA GLU A 367 6.26 -23.74 -10.48
C GLU A 367 7.75 -23.53 -10.23
N ASP A 368 8.42 -22.78 -11.10
CA ASP A 368 9.85 -22.48 -10.99
C ASP A 368 10.15 -21.31 -10.04
N THR A 369 9.13 -20.75 -9.42
CA THR A 369 9.33 -19.72 -8.41
C THR A 369 10.00 -20.33 -7.17
N SER A 370 11.18 -19.84 -6.82
CA SER A 370 11.91 -20.27 -5.63
C SER A 370 11.00 -20.14 -4.40
N GLU A 371 10.77 -21.29 -3.74
CA GLU A 371 10.18 -21.39 -2.42
C GLU A 371 8.68 -21.03 -2.29
N SER A 372 7.92 -20.59 -3.34
CA SER A 372 6.54 -20.17 -3.06
C SER A 372 5.58 -20.02 -4.24
N PHE A 373 4.54 -20.87 -4.31
CA PHE A 373 3.31 -20.59 -5.06
C PHE A 373 2.50 -19.41 -4.47
N GLY A 374 2.78 -19.01 -3.23
CA GLY A 374 2.09 -17.89 -2.56
C GLY A 374 2.41 -16.53 -3.17
N LEU A 375 3.63 -16.33 -3.66
CA LEU A 375 4.02 -15.09 -4.32
C LEU A 375 3.24 -14.86 -5.63
N PRO A 376 3.15 -15.84 -6.57
CA PRO A 376 2.28 -15.70 -7.74
C PRO A 376 0.81 -15.44 -7.39
N ALA A 377 0.30 -16.02 -6.31
CA ALA A 377 -1.09 -15.79 -5.90
C ALA A 377 -1.33 -14.32 -5.50
N THR A 378 -0.35 -13.67 -4.88
CA THR A 378 -0.46 -12.32 -4.31
C THR A 378 -0.11 -11.22 -5.32
N ALA A 379 0.93 -11.39 -6.15
CA ALA A 379 1.36 -10.41 -7.13
C ALA A 379 0.26 -10.05 -8.14
N ASP A 380 0.22 -8.81 -8.61
CA ASP A 380 -0.70 -8.32 -9.64
C ASP A 380 -0.15 -8.55 -11.05
N LEU A 381 1.15 -8.37 -11.24
CA LEU A 381 1.91 -8.75 -12.44
C LEU A 381 3.12 -9.60 -12.03
N MET A 382 3.32 -10.70 -12.74
CA MET A 382 4.52 -11.51 -12.60
C MET A 382 5.00 -11.96 -13.97
N PHE A 383 6.29 -11.82 -14.24
CA PHE A 383 6.91 -12.22 -15.48
C PHE A 383 8.30 -12.77 -15.22
N ALA A 384 8.73 -13.69 -16.07
CA ALA A 384 10.08 -14.25 -16.04
C ALA A 384 10.99 -13.54 -17.04
N LEU A 385 12.22 -13.30 -16.62
CA LEU A 385 13.34 -12.90 -17.47
C LEU A 385 14.18 -14.15 -17.74
N ILE A 386 14.33 -14.50 -19.01
CA ILE A 386 15.00 -15.72 -19.45
C ILE A 386 16.17 -15.32 -20.34
N SER A 387 17.34 -15.87 -20.05
CA SER A 387 18.57 -15.62 -20.81
C SER A 387 19.29 -16.96 -21.01
N THR A 388 19.47 -17.36 -22.27
CA THR A 388 20.31 -18.48 -22.69
C THR A 388 21.66 -17.96 -23.22
N ASP A 389 22.63 -18.85 -23.44
CA ASP A 389 23.94 -18.44 -24.00
C ASP A 389 23.76 -17.81 -25.38
N GLU A 390 22.85 -18.36 -26.22
CA GLU A 390 22.57 -17.81 -27.54
C GLU A 390 21.94 -16.41 -27.44
N LEU A 391 21.01 -16.20 -26.48
CA LEU A 391 20.42 -14.88 -26.28
C LEU A 391 21.45 -13.88 -25.73
N GLN A 392 22.38 -14.30 -24.92
CA GLN A 392 23.47 -13.44 -24.43
C GLN A 392 24.39 -12.97 -25.55
N GLU A 393 24.75 -13.85 -26.48
CA GLU A 393 25.54 -13.52 -27.68
C GLU A 393 24.85 -12.47 -28.55
N LEU A 394 23.51 -12.52 -28.61
CA LEU A 394 22.67 -11.55 -29.33
C LEU A 394 22.38 -10.28 -28.54
N ASN A 395 22.85 -10.18 -27.30
CA ASN A 395 22.45 -9.12 -26.34
C ASN A 395 20.94 -8.98 -26.18
N GLN A 396 20.26 -10.10 -25.99
CA GLN A 396 18.82 -10.21 -25.87
C GLN A 396 18.42 -11.01 -24.64
N MET A 397 17.16 -10.86 -24.22
CA MET A 397 16.50 -11.74 -23.25
C MET A 397 15.03 -11.91 -23.62
N VAL A 398 14.46 -13.05 -23.28
CA VAL A 398 13.02 -13.31 -23.41
C VAL A 398 12.33 -12.90 -22.12
N VAL A 399 11.23 -12.19 -22.25
CA VAL A 399 10.26 -11.92 -21.19
C VAL A 399 9.07 -12.85 -21.40
N LYS A 400 8.69 -13.61 -20.37
CA LYS A 400 7.49 -14.47 -20.38
C LYS A 400 6.52 -14.02 -19.31
N GLN A 401 5.29 -13.69 -19.69
CA GLN A 401 4.23 -13.42 -18.73
C GLN A 401 3.88 -14.70 -17.96
N LEU A 402 3.84 -14.61 -16.63
CA LEU A 402 3.43 -15.71 -15.75
C LEU A 402 2.08 -15.44 -15.12
N LYS A 403 1.81 -14.18 -14.75
CA LYS A 403 0.55 -13.70 -14.21
C LYS A 403 0.34 -12.25 -14.60
N ASN A 404 -0.88 -11.90 -14.98
CA ASN A 404 -1.25 -10.54 -15.31
C ASN A 404 -2.72 -10.28 -14.91
N ARG A 405 -2.94 -9.29 -14.05
CA ARG A 405 -4.29 -8.81 -13.67
C ARG A 405 -4.73 -7.60 -14.47
N TYR A 406 -3.86 -7.02 -15.30
CA TYR A 406 -4.13 -5.80 -16.07
C TYR A 406 -4.69 -6.09 -17.46
N ALA A 407 -4.30 -7.22 -18.02
CA ALA A 407 -4.68 -7.64 -19.36
C ALA A 407 -4.76 -9.17 -19.45
N ASP A 408 -5.16 -9.69 -20.61
CA ASP A 408 -5.13 -11.10 -20.90
C ASP A 408 -3.67 -11.62 -20.87
N PRO A 409 -3.32 -12.55 -19.96
CA PRO A 409 -1.97 -13.08 -19.86
C PRO A 409 -1.57 -13.98 -21.04
N THR A 410 -2.50 -14.37 -21.90
CA THR A 410 -2.23 -15.15 -23.10
C THR A 410 -1.77 -14.28 -24.27
N ALA A 411 -2.20 -13.00 -24.31
CA ALA A 411 -1.78 -12.05 -25.31
C ALA A 411 -0.33 -11.59 -25.06
N ASN A 412 0.52 -11.66 -26.06
CA ASN A 412 1.96 -11.34 -25.96
C ASN A 412 2.64 -12.11 -24.80
N LYS A 413 2.32 -13.40 -24.69
CA LYS A 413 2.80 -14.27 -23.59
C LYS A 413 4.31 -14.29 -23.47
N ARG A 414 5.02 -14.19 -24.60
CA ARG A 414 6.49 -14.08 -24.70
C ARG A 414 6.87 -13.00 -25.68
N PHE A 415 7.93 -12.28 -25.36
CA PHE A 415 8.53 -11.27 -26.26
C PHE A 415 10.00 -11.10 -25.92
N ILE A 416 10.76 -10.54 -26.87
CA ILE A 416 12.19 -10.30 -26.73
C ILE A 416 12.44 -8.83 -26.43
N ILE A 417 13.38 -8.58 -25.52
CA ILE A 417 13.95 -7.24 -25.28
C ILE A 417 15.46 -7.30 -25.45
N GLY A 418 16.04 -6.21 -25.92
CA GLY A 418 17.48 -6.01 -26.01
C GLY A 418 18.08 -5.62 -24.67
N VAL A 419 19.34 -5.99 -24.45
CA VAL A 419 20.05 -5.82 -23.18
C VAL A 419 21.45 -5.24 -23.44
N ASP A 420 21.73 -4.06 -22.95
CA ASP A 420 23.09 -3.52 -22.84
C ASP A 420 23.55 -3.65 -21.37
N ARG A 421 24.19 -4.76 -21.04
CA ARG A 421 24.64 -5.06 -19.68
C ARG A 421 25.71 -4.07 -19.21
N SER A 422 26.55 -3.60 -20.12
CA SER A 422 27.63 -2.67 -19.80
C SER A 422 27.13 -1.32 -19.33
N LYS A 423 25.97 -0.91 -19.82
CA LYS A 423 25.30 0.37 -19.49
C LYS A 423 24.04 0.21 -18.66
N MET A 424 23.76 -0.99 -18.16
CA MET A 424 22.55 -1.29 -17.37
C MET A 424 21.25 -0.87 -18.07
N LYS A 425 21.15 -1.08 -19.41
CA LYS A 425 20.02 -0.69 -20.23
C LYS A 425 19.26 -1.85 -20.83
N LEU A 426 17.95 -1.64 -20.96
CA LEU A 426 17.06 -2.44 -21.79
C LEU A 426 16.53 -1.58 -22.95
N TYR A 427 16.14 -2.21 -24.06
CA TYR A 427 15.60 -1.52 -25.22
C TYR A 427 14.71 -2.47 -26.04
N ASP A 428 13.80 -1.89 -26.83
CA ASP A 428 12.98 -2.68 -27.72
C ASP A 428 13.77 -3.22 -28.91
N VAL A 429 13.51 -4.47 -29.28
CA VAL A 429 14.11 -5.14 -30.44
C VAL A 429 13.16 -4.98 -31.64
N ALA A 430 13.72 -4.80 -32.85
CA ALA A 430 12.93 -4.67 -34.06
C ALA A 430 11.98 -5.87 -34.27
N GLN A 431 10.81 -5.61 -34.87
CA GLN A 431 9.69 -6.56 -34.99
C GLN A 431 10.10 -7.87 -35.73
N ALA A 432 11.02 -7.80 -36.69
CA ALA A 432 11.53 -8.98 -37.39
C ALA A 432 12.23 -10.02 -36.48
N GLY A 433 12.71 -9.63 -35.30
CA GLY A 433 13.26 -10.55 -34.30
C GLY A 433 12.21 -11.12 -33.35
N GLN A 434 10.96 -10.73 -33.49
CA GLN A 434 9.84 -11.13 -32.65
C GLN A 434 8.91 -12.15 -33.31
N ASP A 435 8.95 -12.25 -34.68
CA ASP A 435 7.94 -12.97 -35.47
C ASP A 435 7.82 -14.48 -35.17
N ASP A 436 8.86 -15.09 -34.64
CA ASP A 436 8.86 -16.52 -34.25
C ASP A 436 8.45 -16.76 -32.78
N LEU A 437 8.31 -15.71 -31.97
CA LEU A 437 8.11 -15.84 -30.50
C LEU A 437 6.91 -15.09 -29.94
N VAL A 438 6.35 -14.13 -30.71
CA VAL A 438 5.16 -13.37 -30.29
C VAL A 438 3.94 -14.15 -30.69
N ASP A 439 3.26 -14.71 -29.69
CA ASP A 439 1.90 -15.23 -29.86
C ASP A 439 0.96 -14.02 -30.03
N THR A 440 0.73 -13.61 -31.27
CA THR A 440 -0.20 -12.54 -31.62
C THR A 440 -1.61 -13.06 -31.42
N GLY A 441 -2.07 -13.09 -30.16
CA GLY A 441 -3.48 -13.35 -29.86
C GLY A 441 -4.32 -12.31 -30.60
N GLN A 442 -5.12 -12.78 -31.54
CA GLN A 442 -6.16 -12.11 -32.34
C GLN A 442 -5.87 -10.68 -32.79
N GLU A 443 -5.95 -10.45 -34.09
CA GLU A 443 -5.99 -9.15 -34.73
C GLU A 443 -6.88 -8.17 -33.94
N GLU A 444 -6.39 -6.95 -33.69
CA GLU A 444 -7.16 -5.88 -33.07
C GLU A 444 -8.36 -5.54 -33.98
N ASN A 445 -9.48 -6.16 -33.75
CA ASN A 445 -10.74 -5.71 -34.33
C ASN A 445 -11.03 -4.29 -33.85
N SER A 446 -11.45 -3.42 -34.75
CA SER A 446 -11.82 -2.04 -34.44
C SER A 446 -12.85 -2.01 -33.30
N ILE A 447 -12.89 -0.91 -32.54
CA ILE A 447 -13.88 -0.77 -31.45
C ILE A 447 -15.30 -0.99 -31.96
N GLU A 448 -15.58 -0.58 -33.19
CA GLU A 448 -16.88 -0.74 -33.86
C GLU A 448 -17.21 -2.22 -34.13
N ASP A 449 -16.24 -3.05 -34.52
CA ASP A 449 -16.43 -4.48 -34.75
C ASP A 449 -16.67 -5.25 -33.43
N ARG A 450 -16.08 -4.80 -32.33
CA ARG A 450 -16.27 -5.42 -31.00
C ARG A 450 -17.68 -5.26 -30.44
N PHE A 451 -18.39 -4.22 -30.88
CA PHE A 451 -19.74 -3.90 -30.40
C PHE A 451 -20.82 -4.12 -31.46
N ALA A 452 -20.48 -4.61 -32.65
CA ALA A 452 -21.43 -4.86 -33.75
C ALA A 452 -22.53 -5.88 -33.38
N ASP A 453 -22.24 -6.82 -32.48
CA ASP A 453 -23.20 -7.84 -32.01
C ASP A 453 -24.00 -7.42 -30.77
N PHE A 454 -23.76 -6.25 -30.20
CA PHE A 454 -24.54 -5.73 -29.07
C PHE A 454 -25.86 -5.15 -29.60
N LYS A 455 -26.88 -5.99 -29.71
CA LYS A 455 -28.27 -5.54 -29.89
C LYS A 455 -28.85 -5.19 -28.53
N VAL A 456 -29.20 -3.91 -28.33
CA VAL A 456 -29.99 -3.42 -27.21
C VAL A 456 -31.39 -4.00 -27.27
#